data_24b95e8463d5df3f27b645d88e9d41aa
#
_entry.id   24b95e8463d5df3f27b645d88e9d41aa
#
_cell.length_a   1.000
_cell.length_b   1.000
_cell.length_c   1.000
_cell.angle_alpha   90.00
_cell.angle_beta   90.00
_cell.angle_gamma   90.00
#
_symmetry.space_group_name_H-M   'P 1'
#
loop_
_entity.id
_entity.type
_entity.pdbx_description
1 polymer ?
#
loop_
_entity_poly.entity_id
_entity_poly.type
_entity_poly.pdbx_seq_one_letter_code
_entity_poly.pdbx_strand_id
1 'polypeptide(L)'
;MIPDAWSYEAIEAWYPGTVWNPEGSNILMFSDWEGYQGRTTYAQIGGCYYAARLAVCEHLIKEKRQAKVIVLREAHPGYIMPVGVWQVRENVRNALKNPPARFSSLDEALQYIAGKFDIPIQYWIRKSKLIQDEIFQKKLTDFPIK
;
A
#
# COMPACT_ATOMS: atom_id res chain seq x y z
N MET A 1 -7.92 2.79 1.39
CA MET A 1 -8.07 3.02 2.85
C MET A 1 -9.36 2.38 3.31
N ILE A 2 -9.32 1.63 4.40
CA ILE A 2 -10.46 0.96 5.02
C ILE A 2 -10.67 1.64 6.38
N PRO A 3 -11.90 2.09 6.72
CA PRO A 3 -12.21 2.66 8.05
C PRO A 3 -11.97 1.62 9.14
N ASP A 4 -10.94 1.82 9.96
CA ASP A 4 -10.53 0.92 11.05
C ASP A 4 -9.50 1.62 11.94
N ALA A 5 -9.05 0.97 13.01
CA ALA A 5 -7.88 1.37 13.76
C ALA A 5 -6.64 1.43 12.85
N TRP A 6 -5.68 2.27 13.23
CA TRP A 6 -4.46 2.44 12.43
C TRP A 6 -3.76 1.12 12.12
N SER A 7 -3.53 0.88 10.88
CA SER A 7 -2.53 -0.04 10.35
C SER A 7 -2.07 0.44 8.98
N TYR A 8 -0.86 0.12 8.62
CA TYR A 8 -0.26 0.65 7.41
C TYR A 8 0.59 -0.41 6.71
N GLU A 9 0.51 -0.45 5.40
CA GLU A 9 1.34 -1.28 4.55
C GLU A 9 1.77 -0.50 3.31
N ALA A 10 3.03 -0.67 2.91
CA ALA A 10 3.51 -0.21 1.62
C ALA A 10 4.05 -1.40 0.83
N ILE A 11 3.66 -1.49 -0.43
CA ILE A 11 4.12 -2.51 -1.37
C ILE A 11 4.67 -1.82 -2.61
N GLU A 12 5.89 -2.16 -2.96
CA GLU A 12 6.54 -1.70 -4.19
C GLU A 12 6.82 -2.88 -5.12
N ALA A 13 6.49 -2.70 -6.38
CA ALA A 13 6.80 -3.63 -7.45
C ALA A 13 7.75 -2.97 -8.45
N TRP A 14 8.88 -3.61 -8.72
CA TRP A 14 9.95 -3.11 -9.57
C TRP A 14 10.08 -3.98 -10.80
N TYR A 15 9.79 -3.41 -11.96
CA TYR A 15 9.98 -4.07 -13.25
C TYR A 15 11.47 -4.26 -13.58
N PRO A 16 11.82 -5.25 -14.42
CA PRO A 16 13.14 -5.35 -15.01
C PRO A 16 13.54 -4.04 -15.72
N GLY A 17 14.82 -3.68 -15.64
CA GLY A 17 15.32 -2.43 -16.21
C GLY A 17 15.07 -1.17 -15.36
N THR A 18 14.57 -1.33 -14.13
CA THR A 18 14.44 -0.25 -13.15
C THR A 18 15.63 -0.22 -12.20
N VAL A 19 15.78 0.88 -11.44
CA VAL A 19 16.95 1.10 -10.56
C VAL A 19 17.20 0.00 -9.52
N TRP A 20 16.15 -0.63 -8.99
CA TRP A 20 16.27 -1.72 -8.01
C TRP A 20 16.12 -3.12 -8.63
N ASN A 21 15.96 -3.18 -9.94
CA ASN A 21 15.87 -4.44 -10.70
C ASN A 21 16.52 -4.29 -12.08
N PRO A 22 17.79 -3.83 -12.17
CA PRO A 22 18.42 -3.43 -13.43
C PRO A 22 18.63 -4.60 -14.39
N GLU A 23 18.98 -5.78 -13.88
CA GLU A 23 19.31 -6.97 -14.67
C GLU A 23 18.32 -8.13 -14.45
N GLY A 24 17.25 -7.87 -13.70
CA GLY A 24 16.26 -8.89 -13.39
C GLY A 24 15.45 -9.30 -14.62
N SER A 25 15.01 -10.54 -14.65
CA SER A 25 14.07 -11.07 -15.65
C SER A 25 12.61 -11.08 -15.20
N ASN A 26 12.39 -10.91 -13.87
CA ASN A 26 11.08 -10.96 -13.24
C ASN A 26 10.83 -9.70 -12.42
N ILE A 27 9.56 -9.41 -12.17
CA ILE A 27 9.14 -8.32 -11.29
C ILE A 27 9.52 -8.67 -9.84
N LEU A 28 10.20 -7.74 -9.17
CA LEU A 28 10.52 -7.84 -7.73
C LEU A 28 9.47 -7.08 -6.92
N MET A 29 8.92 -7.71 -5.90
CA MET A 29 7.94 -7.09 -5.01
C MET A 29 8.43 -7.12 -3.56
N PHE A 30 8.40 -5.96 -2.94
CA PHE A 30 8.74 -5.76 -1.53
C PHE A 30 7.52 -5.23 -0.78
N SER A 31 7.32 -5.69 0.46
CA SER A 31 6.22 -5.26 1.31
C SER A 31 6.71 -5.13 2.74
N ASP A 32 6.32 -4.03 3.37
CA ASP A 32 6.45 -3.82 4.81
C ASP A 32 5.13 -3.31 5.38
N TRP A 33 4.81 -3.75 6.59
CA TRP A 33 3.57 -3.39 7.26
C TRP A 33 3.78 -3.10 8.74
N GLU A 34 2.81 -2.40 9.33
CA GLU A 34 2.71 -2.19 10.77
C GLU A 34 1.25 -2.24 11.22
N GLY A 35 1.05 -2.74 12.42
CA GLY A 35 -0.23 -2.64 13.12
C GLY A 35 -0.32 -1.38 13.98
N TYR A 36 -1.32 -1.32 14.86
CA TYR A 36 -1.61 -0.18 15.72
C TYR A 36 -0.42 0.24 16.59
N GLN A 37 0.38 -0.71 17.06
CA GLN A 37 1.55 -0.46 17.91
C GLN A 37 2.78 0.03 17.14
N GLY A 38 2.68 0.11 15.81
CA GLY A 38 3.81 0.47 14.96
C GLY A 38 4.80 -0.67 14.75
N ARG A 39 6.04 -0.32 14.38
CA ARG A 39 7.14 -1.25 14.08
C ARG A 39 8.23 -1.15 15.14
N THR A 40 8.86 -2.28 15.43
CA THR A 40 10.06 -2.38 16.27
C THR A 40 11.34 -2.55 15.45
N THR A 41 11.22 -2.86 14.15
CA THR A 41 12.35 -3.05 13.23
C THR A 41 12.27 -2.07 12.06
N TYR A 42 13.42 -1.75 11.45
CA TYR A 42 13.44 -0.90 10.27
C TYR A 42 12.80 -1.60 9.06
N ALA A 43 12.04 -0.86 8.26
CA ALA A 43 11.35 -1.41 7.09
C ALA A 43 12.34 -1.85 6.00
N GLN A 44 12.11 -3.00 5.36
CA GLN A 44 12.96 -3.51 4.27
C GLN A 44 12.93 -2.56 3.06
N ILE A 45 11.77 -1.97 2.74
CA ILE A 45 11.63 -0.95 1.69
C ILE A 45 12.44 0.33 2.03
N GLY A 46 12.87 0.49 3.29
CA GLY A 46 13.69 1.61 3.72
C GLY A 46 12.94 2.93 3.76
N GLY A 47 13.62 4.02 3.37
CA GLY A 47 13.09 5.38 3.45
C GLY A 47 11.77 5.61 2.70
N CYS A 48 11.51 4.86 1.63
CA CYS A 48 10.26 4.95 0.85
C CYS A 48 9.04 4.59 1.70
N TYR A 49 9.16 3.56 2.56
CA TYR A 49 8.11 3.19 3.52
C TYR A 49 7.70 4.36 4.41
N TYR A 50 8.69 5.00 5.04
CA TYR A 50 8.46 6.09 5.99
C TYR A 50 8.02 7.38 5.31
N ALA A 51 8.50 7.65 4.10
CA ALA A 51 8.10 8.81 3.31
C ALA A 51 6.62 8.73 2.88
N ALA A 52 6.18 7.57 2.40
CA ALA A 52 4.78 7.32 2.07
C ALA A 52 3.89 7.35 3.32
N ARG A 53 4.34 6.71 4.42
CA ARG A 53 3.65 6.72 5.71
C ARG A 53 3.40 8.13 6.23
N LEU A 54 4.40 9.00 6.16
CA LEU A 54 4.26 10.40 6.59
C LEU A 54 3.15 11.11 5.82
N ALA A 55 3.11 10.99 4.49
CA ALA A 55 2.06 11.61 3.67
C ALA A 55 0.66 11.09 4.02
N VAL A 56 0.54 9.79 4.29
CA VAL A 56 -0.71 9.17 4.75
C VAL A 56 -1.13 9.72 6.11
N CYS A 57 -0.21 9.78 7.09
CA CYS A 57 -0.49 10.31 8.42
C CYS A 57 -0.93 11.78 8.37
N GLU A 58 -0.25 12.61 7.58
CA GLU A 58 -0.63 14.01 7.37
C GLU A 58 -2.07 14.15 6.85
N HIS A 59 -2.47 13.28 5.92
CA HIS A 59 -3.84 13.27 5.40
C HIS A 59 -4.86 12.85 6.45
N LEU A 60 -4.60 11.75 7.17
CA LEU A 60 -5.52 11.24 8.21
C LEU A 60 -5.69 12.22 9.39
N ILE A 61 -4.63 12.96 9.77
CA ILE A 61 -4.70 14.01 10.77
C ILE A 61 -5.65 15.13 10.32
N LYS A 62 -5.56 15.57 9.06
CA LYS A 62 -6.48 16.57 8.52
C LYS A 62 -7.92 16.10 8.52
N GLU A 63 -8.13 14.83 8.20
CA GLU A 63 -9.44 14.18 8.20
C GLU A 63 -9.94 13.83 9.62
N LYS A 64 -9.10 13.99 10.65
CA LYS A 64 -9.37 13.65 12.07
C LYS A 64 -9.89 12.23 12.24
N ARG A 65 -9.27 11.26 11.55
CA ARG A 65 -9.67 9.85 11.58
C ARG A 65 -8.49 8.90 11.53
N GLN A 66 -8.76 7.64 11.85
CA GLN A 66 -7.87 6.52 11.62
C GLN A 66 -8.34 5.69 10.42
N ALA A 67 -7.44 4.90 9.88
CA ALA A 67 -7.76 3.94 8.82
C ALA A 67 -6.68 2.86 8.74
N LYS A 68 -7.06 1.71 8.21
CA LYS A 68 -6.15 0.73 7.63
C LYS A 68 -5.78 1.21 6.22
N VAL A 69 -4.50 1.44 5.96
CA VAL A 69 -4.03 2.04 4.72
C VAL A 69 -3.01 1.14 4.02
N ILE A 70 -3.21 0.93 2.74
CA ILE A 70 -2.29 0.20 1.88
C ILE A 70 -1.87 1.13 0.75
N VAL A 71 -0.56 1.32 0.59
CA VAL A 71 0.04 2.06 -0.52
C VAL A 71 0.63 1.06 -1.49
N LEU A 72 0.16 1.08 -2.73
CA LEU A 72 0.63 0.23 -3.81
C LEU A 72 1.37 1.10 -4.83
N ARG A 73 2.55 0.67 -5.27
CA ARG A 73 3.40 1.39 -6.21
C ARG A 73 4.03 0.45 -7.22
N GLU A 74 3.87 0.76 -8.51
CA GLU A 74 4.62 0.14 -9.60
C GLU A 74 5.73 1.09 -10.07
N ALA A 75 6.93 0.55 -10.24
CA ALA A 75 8.06 1.22 -10.86
C ALA A 75 8.36 0.57 -12.21
N HIS A 76 8.07 1.30 -13.28
CA HIS A 76 8.21 0.85 -14.67
C HIS A 76 9.57 1.20 -15.26
N PRO A 77 9.99 0.54 -16.36
CA PRO A 77 11.17 0.92 -17.13
C PRO A 77 11.13 2.41 -17.48
N GLY A 78 12.29 3.07 -17.39
CA GLY A 78 12.38 4.53 -17.50
C GLY A 78 12.52 5.24 -16.16
N TYR A 79 12.16 4.60 -15.03
CA TYR A 79 12.53 5.07 -13.70
C TYR A 79 13.95 4.60 -13.36
N ILE A 80 14.94 5.28 -13.95
CA ILE A 80 16.35 4.89 -13.90
C ILE A 80 17.16 5.65 -12.84
N MET A 81 16.63 6.77 -12.35
CA MET A 81 17.34 7.61 -11.36
C MET A 81 16.42 8.00 -10.23
N PRO A 82 16.58 7.44 -9.03
CA PRO A 82 15.84 7.85 -7.86
C PRO A 82 16.33 9.23 -7.41
N VAL A 83 15.41 10.18 -7.30
CA VAL A 83 15.69 11.54 -6.81
C VAL A 83 15.50 11.68 -5.30
N GLY A 84 15.46 10.56 -4.58
CA GLY A 84 15.29 10.48 -3.14
C GLY A 84 13.87 10.12 -2.70
N VAL A 85 13.74 9.76 -1.45
CA VAL A 85 12.48 9.29 -0.85
C VAL A 85 11.38 10.36 -0.79
N TRP A 86 11.76 11.63 -0.84
CA TRP A 86 10.80 12.73 -0.90
C TRP A 86 9.87 12.64 -2.12
N GLN A 87 10.36 12.11 -3.25
CA GLN A 87 9.52 11.86 -4.43
C GLN A 87 8.35 10.92 -4.11
N VAL A 88 8.62 9.85 -3.37
CA VAL A 88 7.56 8.91 -2.94
C VAL A 88 6.54 9.64 -2.07
N ARG A 89 7.00 10.47 -1.14
CA ARG A 89 6.13 11.28 -0.30
C ARG A 89 5.25 12.22 -1.12
N GLU A 90 5.82 12.94 -2.08
CA GLU A 90 5.06 13.87 -2.92
C GLU A 90 4.08 13.14 -3.84
N ASN A 91 4.44 11.96 -4.35
CA ASN A 91 3.52 11.13 -5.14
C ASN A 91 2.30 10.70 -4.31
N VAL A 92 2.50 10.26 -3.08
CA VAL A 92 1.40 9.89 -2.18
C VAL A 92 0.56 11.11 -1.82
N ARG A 93 1.19 12.25 -1.49
CA ARG A 93 0.48 13.53 -1.26
C ARG A 93 -0.37 13.94 -2.45
N ASN A 94 0.16 13.79 -3.66
CA ASN A 94 -0.55 14.12 -4.89
C ASN A 94 -1.71 13.16 -5.16
N ALA A 95 -1.51 11.86 -4.96
CA ALA A 95 -2.58 10.86 -5.05
C ALA A 95 -3.74 11.17 -4.09
N LEU A 96 -3.42 11.60 -2.86
CA LEU A 96 -4.41 11.94 -1.84
C LEU A 96 -5.17 13.27 -2.08
N LYS A 97 -4.74 14.09 -3.04
CA LYS A 97 -5.48 15.29 -3.47
C LYS A 97 -6.60 14.97 -4.45
N ASN A 98 -6.53 13.82 -5.13
CA ASN A 98 -7.57 13.42 -6.07
C ASN A 98 -8.86 13.03 -5.34
N PRO A 99 -10.04 13.25 -5.96
CA PRO A 99 -11.30 12.76 -5.41
C PRO A 99 -11.23 11.25 -5.18
N PRO A 100 -11.61 10.76 -3.98
CA PRO A 100 -11.55 9.35 -3.67
C PRO A 100 -12.64 8.57 -4.40
N ALA A 101 -12.29 7.46 -5.03
CA ALA A 101 -13.26 6.43 -5.38
C ALA A 101 -13.71 5.71 -4.09
N ARG A 102 -15.01 5.50 -3.93
CA ARG A 102 -15.61 4.85 -2.75
C ARG A 102 -16.27 3.56 -3.16
N PHE A 103 -16.13 2.55 -2.33
CA PHE A 103 -16.62 1.20 -2.58
C PHE A 103 -17.34 0.68 -1.33
N SER A 104 -18.33 -0.17 -1.51
CA SER A 104 -19.08 -0.81 -0.42
C SER A 104 -18.39 -2.06 0.11
N SER A 105 -17.49 -2.66 -0.68
CA SER A 105 -16.75 -3.87 -0.31
C SER A 105 -15.28 -3.79 -0.72
N LEU A 106 -14.46 -4.66 -0.09
CA LEU A 106 -13.08 -4.84 -0.49
C LEU A 106 -12.97 -5.40 -1.92
N ASP A 107 -13.85 -6.30 -2.30
CA ASP A 107 -13.85 -6.91 -3.64
C ASP A 107 -14.05 -5.87 -4.74
N GLU A 108 -15.00 -4.96 -4.58
CA GLU A 108 -15.21 -3.85 -5.52
C GLU A 108 -13.98 -2.96 -5.62
N ALA A 109 -13.34 -2.65 -4.49
CA ALA A 109 -12.11 -1.87 -4.45
C ALA A 109 -10.96 -2.58 -5.17
N LEU A 110 -10.79 -3.90 -4.95
CA LEU A 110 -9.75 -4.69 -5.61
C LEU A 110 -9.99 -4.82 -7.12
N GLN A 111 -11.24 -5.00 -7.56
CA GLN A 111 -11.59 -4.98 -8.99
C GLN A 111 -11.26 -3.65 -9.64
N TYR A 112 -11.56 -2.53 -8.98
CA TYR A 112 -11.21 -1.21 -9.49
C TYR A 112 -9.69 -1.02 -9.58
N ILE A 113 -8.94 -1.46 -8.57
CA ILE A 113 -7.48 -1.38 -8.52
C ILE A 113 -6.88 -2.23 -9.64
N ALA A 114 -7.44 -3.43 -9.90
CA ALA A 114 -6.98 -4.32 -10.97
C ALA A 114 -6.96 -3.64 -12.35
N GLY A 115 -7.86 -2.69 -12.60
CA GLY A 115 -7.88 -1.90 -13.84
C GLY A 115 -6.93 -0.71 -13.86
N LYS A 116 -6.12 -0.49 -12.80
CA LYS A 116 -5.19 0.64 -12.69
C LYS A 116 -3.72 0.24 -12.71
N PHE A 117 -3.42 -1.03 -12.50
CA PHE A 117 -2.08 -1.60 -12.46
C PHE A 117 -1.88 -2.58 -13.62
N ASP A 118 -0.65 -2.67 -14.12
CA ASP A 118 -0.28 -3.65 -15.13
C ASP A 118 -0.03 -5.03 -14.50
N ILE A 119 0.40 -5.06 -13.24
CA ILE A 119 0.58 -6.30 -12.48
C ILE A 119 -0.79 -6.85 -12.05
N PRO A 120 -1.10 -8.13 -12.37
CA PRO A 120 -2.35 -8.74 -11.96
C PRO A 120 -2.60 -8.64 -10.45
N ILE A 121 -3.82 -8.28 -10.06
CA ILE A 121 -4.19 -7.99 -8.66
C ILE A 121 -3.88 -9.13 -7.71
N GLN A 122 -3.86 -10.38 -8.20
CA GLN A 122 -3.54 -11.57 -7.40
C GLN A 122 -2.13 -11.55 -6.81
N TYR A 123 -1.18 -10.90 -7.48
CA TYR A 123 0.19 -10.74 -6.94
C TYR A 123 0.20 -9.77 -5.76
N TRP A 124 -0.56 -8.68 -5.86
CA TRP A 124 -0.74 -7.71 -4.78
C TRP A 124 -1.43 -8.33 -3.56
N ILE A 125 -2.53 -9.06 -3.79
CA ILE A 125 -3.26 -9.77 -2.73
C ILE A 125 -2.33 -10.75 -2.00
N ARG A 126 -1.58 -11.57 -2.74
CA ARG A 126 -0.64 -12.54 -2.14
C ARG A 126 0.50 -11.87 -1.37
N LYS A 127 0.92 -10.68 -1.80
CA LYS A 127 2.03 -9.95 -1.15
C LYS A 127 1.56 -9.15 0.06
N SER A 128 0.32 -8.69 0.07
CA SER A 128 -0.22 -7.82 1.10
C SER A 128 -0.66 -8.60 2.34
N LYS A 129 -0.06 -8.27 3.48
CA LYS A 129 -0.50 -8.77 4.79
C LYS A 129 -1.88 -8.23 5.15
N LEU A 130 -2.09 -6.92 4.98
CA LEU A 130 -3.35 -6.28 5.39
C LEU A 130 -4.54 -6.68 4.52
N ILE A 131 -4.34 -6.91 3.21
CA ILE A 131 -5.41 -7.42 2.35
C ILE A 131 -5.78 -8.86 2.75
N GLN A 132 -4.77 -9.71 2.99
CA GLN A 132 -5.01 -11.07 3.43
C GLN A 132 -5.75 -11.12 4.78
N ASP A 133 -5.34 -10.29 5.73
CA ASP A 133 -6.02 -10.21 7.01
C ASP A 133 -7.49 -9.79 6.84
N GLU A 134 -7.77 -8.82 5.97
CA GLU A 134 -9.14 -8.35 5.73
C GLU A 134 -10.00 -9.42 5.04
N ILE A 135 -9.41 -10.23 4.15
CA ILE A 135 -10.12 -11.33 3.47
C ILE A 135 -10.40 -12.51 4.41
N PHE A 136 -9.40 -12.88 5.23
CA PHE A 136 -9.41 -14.13 5.98
C PHE A 136 -9.77 -13.97 7.46
N GLN A 137 -9.64 -12.77 8.01
CA GLN A 137 -9.95 -12.52 9.41
C GLN A 137 -11.46 -12.42 9.62
N LYS A 138 -12.01 -13.38 10.35
CA LYS A 138 -13.40 -13.31 10.81
C LYS A 138 -13.54 -12.16 11.83
N LYS A 139 -14.52 -11.29 11.64
CA LYS A 139 -14.88 -10.26 12.61
C LYS A 139 -15.71 -10.90 13.73
N LEU A 140 -15.66 -10.34 14.94
CA LEU A 140 -16.49 -10.80 16.06
C LEU A 140 -17.99 -10.80 15.71
N THR A 141 -18.40 -9.88 14.83
CA THR A 141 -19.78 -9.80 14.30
C THR A 141 -20.18 -10.97 13.41
N ASP A 142 -19.22 -11.77 12.92
CA ASP A 142 -19.47 -12.94 12.08
C ASP A 142 -19.80 -14.20 12.90
N PHE A 143 -19.70 -14.10 14.22
CA PHE A 143 -20.09 -15.18 15.14
C PHE A 143 -21.52 -14.95 15.62
N PRO A 144 -22.43 -15.95 15.51
CA PRO A 144 -23.76 -15.82 16.07
C PRO A 144 -23.67 -15.66 17.59
N ILE A 145 -24.24 -14.58 18.08
CA ILE A 145 -24.44 -14.39 19.53
C ILE A 145 -25.49 -15.45 19.94
N LYS A 146 -25.08 -16.44 20.73
CA LYS A 146 -26.00 -17.41 21.35
C LYS A 146 -26.70 -16.80 22.54
#